data_54bf245e1c6ccf118e0b4f4bb37f2cb4
#
_entry.id   54bf245e1c6ccf118e0b4f4bb37f2cb4
#
_cell.length_a   1.000
_cell.length_b   1.000
_cell.length_c   1.000
_cell.angle_alpha   90.00
_cell.angle_beta   90.00
_cell.angle_gamma   90.00
#
_symmetry.space_group_name_H-M   'P 1'
#
loop_
_entity.id
_entity.type
_entity.pdbx_description
1 polymer ?
#
loop_
_entity_poly.entity_id
_entity_poly.type
_entity_poly.pdbx_seq_one_letter_code
_entity_poly.pdbx_strand_id
1 'polypeptide(L)'
;MANTDNSCVKLEIKDLHSEVLNDPTLQNEDGSYPDTLGDILNLQAETQKNVYGYDFENMSLRQIMDFWAMNTHAMIDEIHEATDALGGISSGGSAIWKRWKKDYSKYADMKFSDLSEDDQLECKFEIIDMLHFFMNYAASIGMTSQEMYNMYMSKNEENRARQKRGY
;
A
#
# COMPACT_ATOMS: atom_id res chain seq x y z
N MET A 1 -0.21 -6.73 -29.85
CA MET A 1 0.28 -7.63 -28.80
C MET A 1 0.93 -6.74 -27.79
N ALA A 2 0.24 -6.43 -26.71
CA ALA A 2 0.80 -5.66 -25.60
C ALA A 2 1.76 -6.58 -24.86
N ASN A 3 2.99 -6.17 -24.78
CA ASN A 3 4.02 -6.85 -24.01
C ASN A 3 3.71 -6.56 -22.54
N THR A 4 3.02 -7.46 -21.86
CA THR A 4 2.87 -7.43 -20.42
C THR A 4 4.17 -7.91 -19.81
N ASP A 5 5.16 -7.04 -19.82
CA ASP A 5 6.42 -7.30 -19.17
C ASP A 5 6.26 -6.98 -17.67
N ASN A 6 6.04 -8.00 -16.87
CA ASN A 6 6.09 -7.96 -15.40
C ASN A 6 7.53 -7.70 -14.89
N SER A 7 8.32 -6.94 -15.63
CA SER A 7 9.71 -6.65 -15.29
C SER A 7 9.87 -5.54 -14.26
N CYS A 8 8.80 -4.79 -13.96
CA CYS A 8 8.86 -3.65 -13.04
C CYS A 8 9.29 -4.09 -11.63
N VAL A 9 8.63 -5.09 -11.08
CA VAL A 9 8.95 -5.59 -9.73
C VAL A 9 10.37 -6.14 -9.63
N LYS A 10 10.84 -6.88 -10.65
CA LYS A 10 12.21 -7.41 -10.65
C LYS A 10 13.30 -6.35 -10.79
N LEU A 11 12.98 -5.19 -11.35
CA LEU A 11 13.89 -4.04 -11.42
C LEU A 11 13.90 -3.29 -10.08
N GLU A 12 12.77 -3.06 -9.48
CA GLU A 12 12.64 -2.40 -8.17
C GLU A 12 13.36 -3.16 -7.06
N ILE A 13 13.23 -4.49 -7.02
CA ILE A 13 13.92 -5.33 -6.02
C ILE A 13 15.44 -5.24 -6.14
N LYS A 14 15.98 -5.10 -7.35
CA LYS A 14 17.43 -4.99 -7.55
C LYS A 14 18.00 -3.64 -7.15
N ASP A 15 17.18 -2.60 -7.23
CA ASP A 15 17.56 -1.23 -6.91
C ASP A 15 17.25 -0.84 -5.45
N LEU A 16 16.44 -1.64 -4.75
CA LEU A 16 16.21 -1.47 -3.32
C LEU A 16 17.51 -1.76 -2.56
N HIS A 17 18.00 -0.74 -1.88
CA HIS A 17 19.16 -0.88 -1.01
C HIS A 17 18.84 -1.91 0.09
N SER A 18 19.48 -3.07 0.02
CA SER A 18 19.28 -4.17 0.97
C SER A 18 19.47 -3.73 2.43
N GLU A 19 20.22 -2.66 2.65
CA GLU A 19 20.46 -2.03 3.94
C GLU A 19 19.17 -1.45 4.53
N VAL A 20 18.31 -0.81 3.74
CA VAL A 20 17.03 -0.23 4.18
C VAL A 20 16.02 -1.33 4.57
N LEU A 21 16.01 -2.45 3.83
CA LEU A 21 15.10 -3.57 4.11
C LEU A 21 15.49 -4.37 5.36
N ASN A 22 16.73 -4.25 5.80
CA ASN A 22 17.31 -5.06 6.88
C ASN A 22 17.67 -4.26 8.13
N ASP A 23 17.40 -2.94 8.17
CA ASP A 23 17.66 -2.14 9.38
C ASP A 23 16.44 -2.19 10.31
N PRO A 24 16.51 -2.93 11.43
CA PRO A 24 15.41 -3.08 12.37
C PRO A 24 15.21 -1.88 13.30
N THR A 25 16.10 -0.89 13.26
CA THR A 25 16.12 0.21 14.27
C THR A 25 16.55 1.53 13.64
N LEU A 26 15.63 2.17 12.91
CA LEU A 26 15.81 3.56 12.56
C LEU A 26 15.65 4.41 13.84
N GLN A 27 16.78 4.77 14.49
CA GLN A 27 16.81 5.83 15.50
C GLN A 27 17.54 7.03 14.92
N ASN A 28 17.04 8.22 15.23
CA ASN A 28 17.74 9.46 14.96
C ASN A 28 19.04 9.53 15.78
N GLU A 29 19.99 10.38 15.38
CA GLU A 29 21.27 10.58 16.08
C GLU A 29 21.08 10.98 17.56
N ASP A 30 19.97 11.63 17.89
CA ASP A 30 19.60 12.04 19.26
C ASP A 30 18.93 10.92 20.08
N GLY A 31 18.77 9.73 19.50
CA GLY A 31 18.13 8.58 20.15
C GLY A 31 16.60 8.61 20.11
N SER A 32 15.97 9.60 19.49
CA SER A 32 14.53 9.63 19.25
C SER A 32 14.15 8.67 18.14
N TYR A 33 12.88 8.26 18.09
CA TYR A 33 12.36 7.52 16.96
C TYR A 33 11.87 8.48 15.87
N PRO A 34 12.14 8.19 14.58
CA PRO A 34 11.64 9.00 13.49
C PRO A 34 10.11 8.96 13.44
N ASP A 35 9.50 10.06 13.00
CA ASP A 35 8.10 10.07 12.59
C ASP A 35 7.96 9.38 11.21
N THR A 36 8.06 8.06 11.20
CA THR A 36 8.05 7.28 9.96
C THR A 36 6.78 7.51 9.13
N LEU A 37 5.65 7.76 9.77
CA LEU A 37 4.41 8.08 9.07
C LEU A 37 4.48 9.48 8.43
N GLY A 38 5.05 10.44 9.15
CA GLY A 38 5.29 11.79 8.62
C GLY A 38 6.28 11.80 7.47
N ASP A 39 7.36 11.03 7.59
CA ASP A 39 8.38 10.90 6.54
C ASP A 39 7.78 10.33 5.25
N ILE A 40 6.99 9.24 5.33
CA ILE A 40 6.31 8.66 4.18
C ILE A 40 5.33 9.67 3.56
N LEU A 41 4.53 10.36 4.38
CA LEU A 41 3.55 11.34 3.92
C LEU A 41 4.21 12.53 3.20
N ASN A 42 5.31 13.05 3.77
CA ASN A 42 6.07 14.15 3.19
C ASN A 42 6.74 13.74 1.87
N LEU A 43 7.41 12.57 1.85
CA LEU A 43 8.04 12.05 0.64
C LEU A 43 7.01 11.85 -0.48
N GLN A 44 5.83 11.34 -0.16
CA GLN A 44 4.77 11.16 -1.14
C GLN A 44 4.26 12.51 -1.67
N ALA A 45 4.04 13.50 -0.81
CA ALA A 45 3.64 14.84 -1.23
C ALA A 45 4.69 15.52 -2.12
N GLU A 46 5.98 15.38 -1.77
CA GLU A 46 7.09 15.89 -2.58
C GLU A 46 7.16 15.21 -3.94
N THR A 47 6.97 13.90 -4.00
CA THR A 47 6.94 13.14 -5.25
C THR A 47 5.79 13.61 -6.14
N GLN A 48 4.61 13.77 -5.59
CA GLN A 48 3.45 14.29 -6.34
C GLN A 48 3.69 15.68 -6.89
N LYS A 49 4.30 16.56 -6.11
CA LYS A 49 4.62 17.93 -6.54
C LYS A 49 5.73 17.97 -7.59
N ASN A 50 6.86 17.31 -7.33
CA ASN A 50 8.08 17.48 -8.11
C ASN A 50 8.11 16.62 -9.38
N VAL A 51 7.47 15.46 -9.35
CA VAL A 51 7.47 14.50 -10.48
C VAL A 51 6.19 14.63 -11.31
N TYR A 52 5.02 14.70 -10.65
CA TYR A 52 3.73 14.66 -11.32
C TYR A 52 3.04 16.03 -11.44
N GLY A 53 3.56 17.06 -10.76
CA GLY A 53 3.07 18.44 -10.86
C GLY A 53 1.81 18.73 -10.01
N TYR A 54 1.45 17.85 -9.07
CA TYR A 54 0.34 18.07 -8.15
C TYR A 54 0.79 18.85 -6.91
N ASP A 55 0.58 20.16 -6.90
CA ASP A 55 0.86 21.01 -5.74
C ASP A 55 -0.38 21.07 -4.83
N PHE A 56 -0.49 20.13 -3.89
CA PHE A 56 -1.65 19.98 -3.02
C PHE A 56 -2.03 21.24 -2.25
N GLU A 57 -1.06 22.06 -1.85
CA GLU A 57 -1.31 23.31 -1.13
C GLU A 57 -2.11 24.33 -1.97
N ASN A 58 -1.98 24.27 -3.29
CA ASN A 58 -2.59 25.20 -4.22
C ASN A 58 -3.73 24.60 -5.04
N MET A 59 -4.10 23.33 -4.81
CA MET A 59 -5.20 22.68 -5.52
C MET A 59 -6.56 23.18 -5.02
N SER A 60 -7.44 23.49 -5.96
CA SER A 60 -8.85 23.72 -5.68
C SER A 60 -9.53 22.42 -5.28
N LEU A 61 -10.67 22.51 -4.58
CA LEU A 61 -11.47 21.34 -4.21
C LEU A 61 -11.84 20.48 -5.44
N ARG A 62 -12.11 21.11 -6.59
CA ARG A 62 -12.40 20.40 -7.85
C ARG A 62 -11.20 19.56 -8.30
N GLN A 63 -10.00 20.11 -8.25
CA GLN A 63 -8.79 19.38 -8.61
C GLN A 63 -8.52 18.22 -7.64
N ILE A 64 -8.78 18.41 -6.34
CA ILE A 64 -8.68 17.34 -5.35
C ILE A 64 -9.70 16.22 -5.67
N MET A 65 -10.94 16.56 -6.03
CA MET A 65 -11.96 15.57 -6.43
C MET A 65 -11.53 14.77 -7.66
N ASP A 66 -11.01 15.43 -8.69
CA ASP A 66 -10.53 14.76 -9.91
C ASP A 66 -9.30 13.89 -9.62
N PHE A 67 -8.39 14.37 -8.76
CA PHE A 67 -7.23 13.61 -8.28
C PHE A 67 -7.66 12.36 -7.48
N TRP A 68 -8.63 12.49 -6.58
CA TRP A 68 -9.17 11.35 -5.84
C TRP A 68 -9.83 10.31 -6.73
N ALA A 69 -10.58 10.74 -7.74
CA ALA A 69 -11.18 9.83 -8.70
C ALA A 69 -10.12 8.98 -9.42
N MET A 70 -9.02 9.61 -9.87
CA MET A 70 -7.90 8.91 -10.48
C MET A 70 -7.23 7.94 -9.49
N ASN A 71 -6.89 8.40 -8.28
CA ASN A 71 -6.25 7.57 -7.27
C ASN A 71 -7.12 6.37 -6.83
N THR A 72 -8.45 6.53 -6.83
CA THR A 72 -9.36 5.42 -6.53
C THR A 72 -9.21 4.28 -7.55
N HIS A 73 -9.14 4.61 -8.83
CA HIS A 73 -8.97 3.58 -9.88
C HIS A 73 -7.60 2.91 -9.76
N ALA A 74 -6.54 3.69 -9.57
CA ALA A 74 -5.20 3.15 -9.37
C ALA A 74 -5.16 2.20 -8.15
N MET A 75 -5.66 2.63 -6.99
CA MET A 75 -5.70 1.77 -5.80
C MET A 75 -6.50 0.47 -6.02
N ILE A 76 -7.55 0.49 -6.86
CA ILE A 76 -8.31 -0.72 -7.19
C ILE A 76 -7.45 -1.69 -8.02
N ASP A 77 -6.61 -1.19 -8.92
CA ASP A 77 -5.69 -2.01 -9.70
C ASP A 77 -4.66 -2.68 -8.78
N GLU A 78 -4.04 -1.95 -7.85
CA GLU A 78 -3.10 -2.54 -6.87
C GLU A 78 -3.77 -3.58 -5.96
N ILE A 79 -5.04 -3.36 -5.57
CA ILE A 79 -5.81 -4.37 -4.83
C ILE A 79 -5.97 -5.64 -5.66
N HIS A 80 -6.20 -5.54 -6.96
CA HIS A 80 -6.29 -6.71 -7.84
C HIS A 80 -4.93 -7.40 -7.96
N GLU A 81 -3.85 -6.67 -8.15
CA GLU A 81 -2.50 -7.21 -8.26
C GLU A 81 -2.06 -7.89 -6.96
N ALA A 82 -2.30 -7.28 -5.80
CA ALA A 82 -2.08 -7.91 -4.48
C ALA A 82 -2.87 -9.22 -4.32
N THR A 83 -4.14 -9.26 -4.77
CA THR A 83 -4.96 -10.48 -4.66
C THR A 83 -4.53 -11.55 -5.64
N ASP A 84 -3.99 -11.18 -6.80
CA ASP A 84 -3.45 -12.11 -7.78
C ASP A 84 -2.11 -12.70 -7.28
N ALA A 85 -1.24 -11.88 -6.71
CA ALA A 85 0.00 -12.32 -6.07
C ALA A 85 -0.30 -13.26 -4.89
N LEU A 86 -1.27 -12.92 -4.03
CA LEU A 86 -1.72 -13.77 -2.93
C LEU A 86 -2.28 -15.12 -3.44
N GLY A 87 -2.84 -15.16 -4.63
CA GLY A 87 -3.26 -16.37 -5.32
C GLY A 87 -2.11 -17.18 -5.90
N GLY A 88 -0.87 -16.70 -5.84
CA GLY A 88 0.30 -17.37 -6.40
C GLY A 88 0.29 -17.38 -7.94
N ILE A 89 -0.10 -16.26 -8.57
CA ILE A 89 -0.31 -16.22 -10.02
C ILE A 89 1.00 -16.39 -10.78
N SER A 90 2.12 -15.89 -10.27
CA SER A 90 3.45 -16.07 -10.85
C SER A 90 3.91 -17.54 -10.84
N SER A 91 3.39 -18.31 -9.91
CA SER A 91 3.64 -19.76 -9.77
C SER A 91 2.55 -20.63 -10.43
N GLY A 92 1.71 -20.02 -11.31
CA GLY A 92 0.65 -20.71 -12.04
C GLY A 92 -0.64 -20.92 -11.22
N GLY A 93 -0.79 -20.19 -10.12
CA GLY A 93 -2.03 -20.12 -9.35
C GLY A 93 -3.14 -19.36 -10.05
N SER A 94 -4.23 -19.12 -9.35
CA SER A 94 -5.39 -18.37 -9.85
C SER A 94 -5.73 -17.23 -8.93
N ALA A 95 -6.24 -16.14 -9.51
CA ALA A 95 -6.78 -15.03 -8.73
C ALA A 95 -7.77 -15.51 -7.65
N ILE A 96 -7.61 -15.03 -6.44
CA ILE A 96 -8.33 -15.56 -5.25
C ILE A 96 -9.86 -15.33 -5.30
N TRP A 97 -10.33 -14.39 -6.12
CA TRP A 97 -11.77 -14.16 -6.31
C TRP A 97 -12.45 -15.24 -7.16
N LYS A 98 -11.65 -16.06 -7.92
CA LYS A 98 -12.16 -17.14 -8.79
C LYS A 98 -12.39 -18.44 -7.99
N ARG A 99 -13.20 -18.38 -6.96
CA ARG A 99 -13.46 -19.50 -6.02
C ARG A 99 -14.04 -20.75 -6.68
N TRP A 100 -14.55 -20.65 -7.90
CA TRP A 100 -15.04 -21.78 -8.70
C TRP A 100 -13.92 -22.58 -9.39
N LYS A 101 -12.68 -22.12 -9.33
CA LYS A 101 -11.54 -22.85 -9.89
C LYS A 101 -11.23 -24.06 -9.00
N LYS A 102 -10.87 -25.18 -9.65
CA LYS A 102 -10.61 -26.46 -8.94
C LYS A 102 -9.43 -26.40 -7.97
N ASP A 103 -8.49 -25.53 -8.26
CA ASP A 103 -7.29 -25.34 -7.46
C ASP A 103 -7.52 -24.49 -6.20
N TYR A 104 -8.70 -23.84 -6.07
CA TYR A 104 -8.97 -23.00 -4.90
C TYR A 104 -8.90 -23.77 -3.57
N SER A 105 -9.29 -25.04 -3.56
CA SER A 105 -9.25 -25.88 -2.35
C SER A 105 -7.84 -26.12 -1.80
N LYS A 106 -6.80 -25.98 -2.62
CA LYS A 106 -5.41 -26.15 -2.16
C LYS A 106 -5.01 -25.11 -1.12
N TYR A 107 -5.65 -23.94 -1.13
CA TYR A 107 -5.33 -22.84 -0.21
C TYR A 107 -5.86 -23.05 1.21
N ALA A 108 -6.73 -24.07 1.46
CA ALA A 108 -7.39 -24.26 2.76
C ALA A 108 -6.39 -24.42 3.93
N ASP A 109 -5.28 -25.10 3.68
CA ASP A 109 -4.27 -25.41 4.69
C ASP A 109 -2.94 -24.68 4.44
N MET A 110 -2.84 -23.88 3.37
CA MET A 110 -1.65 -23.09 3.06
C MET A 110 -1.56 -21.83 3.93
N LYS A 111 -0.33 -21.50 4.29
CA LYS A 111 0.02 -20.23 4.92
C LYS A 111 0.65 -19.29 3.88
N PHE A 112 0.70 -17.99 4.17
CA PHE A 112 1.39 -17.04 3.30
C PHE A 112 2.85 -17.44 3.04
N SER A 113 3.53 -17.97 4.06
CA SER A 113 4.91 -18.49 3.96
C SER A 113 5.08 -19.69 3.04
N ASP A 114 4.00 -20.33 2.61
CA ASP A 114 4.06 -21.48 1.71
C ASP A 114 3.97 -21.08 0.23
N LEU A 115 3.72 -19.79 -0.03
CA LEU A 115 3.85 -19.21 -1.36
C LEU A 115 5.33 -19.15 -1.78
N SER A 116 5.58 -19.04 -3.07
CA SER A 116 6.93 -18.75 -3.57
C SER A 116 7.45 -17.41 -3.00
N GLU A 117 8.76 -17.28 -2.88
CA GLU A 117 9.38 -16.02 -2.43
C GLU A 117 8.99 -14.85 -3.33
N ASP A 118 8.89 -15.08 -4.64
CA ASP A 118 8.47 -14.09 -5.62
C ASP A 118 7.01 -13.63 -5.36
N ASP A 119 6.07 -14.57 -5.18
CA ASP A 119 4.66 -14.24 -4.89
C ASP A 119 4.51 -13.52 -3.54
N GLN A 120 5.29 -13.93 -2.52
CA GLN A 120 5.28 -13.26 -1.22
C GLN A 120 5.77 -11.81 -1.32
N LEU A 121 6.82 -11.59 -2.10
CA LEU A 121 7.42 -10.27 -2.27
C LEU A 121 6.52 -9.36 -3.10
N GLU A 122 6.01 -9.87 -4.22
CA GLU A 122 5.02 -9.19 -5.06
C GLU A 122 3.84 -8.69 -4.21
N CYS A 123 3.20 -9.61 -3.47
CA CYS A 123 2.07 -9.26 -2.61
C CYS A 123 2.39 -8.14 -1.60
N LYS A 124 3.64 -8.09 -1.10
CA LYS A 124 4.06 -7.04 -0.18
C LYS A 124 4.23 -5.69 -0.89
N PHE A 125 4.78 -5.70 -2.11
CA PHE A 125 4.93 -4.47 -2.90
C PHE A 125 3.59 -3.88 -3.27
N GLU A 126 2.64 -4.67 -3.71
CA GLU A 126 1.30 -4.20 -4.02
C GLU A 126 0.61 -3.54 -2.81
N ILE A 127 0.88 -4.04 -1.60
CA ILE A 127 0.42 -3.39 -0.36
C ILE A 127 1.09 -2.03 -0.18
N ILE A 128 2.37 -1.89 -0.54
CA ILE A 128 3.07 -0.59 -0.47
C ILE A 128 2.54 0.36 -1.54
N ASP A 129 2.20 -0.14 -2.75
CA ASP A 129 1.61 0.70 -3.80
C ASP A 129 0.21 1.19 -3.40
N MET A 130 -0.61 0.34 -2.78
CA MET A 130 -1.85 0.81 -2.13
C MET A 130 -1.57 1.89 -1.06
N LEU A 131 -0.48 1.78 -0.30
CA LEU A 131 -0.11 2.80 0.69
C LEU A 131 0.27 4.12 0.04
N HIS A 132 0.99 4.11 -1.10
CA HIS A 132 1.28 5.32 -1.87
C HIS A 132 0.00 6.06 -2.26
N PHE A 133 -1.00 5.36 -2.80
CA PHE A 133 -2.29 5.95 -3.14
C PHE A 133 -3.07 6.41 -1.91
N PHE A 134 -3.00 5.67 -0.79
CA PHE A 134 -3.62 6.10 0.45
C PHE A 134 -2.99 7.40 1.00
N MET A 135 -1.66 7.51 0.95
CA MET A 135 -0.96 8.74 1.35
C MET A 135 -1.31 9.93 0.46
N ASN A 136 -1.59 9.72 -0.83
CA ASN A 136 -2.09 10.75 -1.71
C ASN A 136 -3.42 11.36 -1.24
N TYR A 137 -4.34 10.54 -0.73
CA TYR A 137 -5.59 11.06 -0.15
C TYR A 137 -5.30 11.95 1.06
N ALA A 138 -4.49 11.48 1.99
CA ALA A 138 -4.14 12.21 3.20
C ALA A 138 -3.41 13.52 2.90
N ALA A 139 -2.37 13.47 2.06
CA ALA A 139 -1.57 14.62 1.67
C ALA A 139 -2.39 15.68 0.94
N SER A 140 -3.28 15.27 0.02
CA SER A 140 -4.08 16.19 -0.80
C SER A 140 -5.09 17.04 0.00
N ILE A 141 -5.41 16.64 1.22
CA ILE A 141 -6.29 17.40 2.14
C ILE A 141 -5.53 17.98 3.34
N GLY A 142 -4.20 17.90 3.31
CA GLY A 142 -3.34 18.47 4.35
C GLY A 142 -3.37 17.74 5.70
N MET A 143 -3.71 16.44 5.71
CA MET A 143 -3.62 15.66 6.96
C MET A 143 -2.16 15.54 7.40
N THR A 144 -1.93 15.71 8.69
CA THR A 144 -0.64 15.46 9.33
C THR A 144 -0.55 14.03 9.87
N SER A 145 0.66 13.52 10.07
CA SER A 145 0.88 12.22 10.70
C SER A 145 0.25 12.13 12.10
N GLN A 146 0.32 13.22 12.86
CA GLN A 146 -0.29 13.30 14.19
C GLN A 146 -1.82 13.23 14.15
N GLU A 147 -2.46 13.89 13.18
CA GLU A 147 -3.91 13.79 12.98
C GLU A 147 -4.30 12.38 12.57
N MET A 148 -3.59 11.78 11.61
CA MET A 148 -3.84 10.39 11.19
C MET A 148 -3.78 9.44 12.38
N TYR A 149 -2.72 9.54 13.19
CA TYR A 149 -2.55 8.71 14.38
C TYR A 149 -3.69 8.90 15.38
N ASN A 150 -3.99 10.14 15.75
CA ASN A 150 -5.03 10.45 16.74
C ASN A 150 -6.42 9.99 16.28
N MET A 151 -6.75 10.23 15.01
CA MET A 151 -8.01 9.81 14.42
C MET A 151 -8.12 8.29 14.32
N TYR A 152 -7.02 7.60 13.97
CA TYR A 152 -6.98 6.14 13.95
C TYR A 152 -7.23 5.55 15.34
N MET A 153 -6.55 6.06 16.37
CA MET A 153 -6.69 5.59 17.75
C MET A 153 -8.13 5.81 18.26
N SER A 154 -8.68 7.00 18.05
CA SER A 154 -10.07 7.33 18.42
C SER A 154 -11.08 6.44 17.69
N LYS A 155 -10.90 6.23 16.39
CA LYS A 155 -11.76 5.37 15.57
C LYS A 155 -11.69 3.91 16.00
N ASN A 156 -10.50 3.43 16.35
CA ASN A 156 -10.30 2.06 16.84
C ASN A 156 -11.02 1.84 18.18
N GLU A 157 -10.93 2.81 19.09
CA GLU A 157 -11.63 2.75 20.37
C GLU A 157 -13.16 2.71 20.18
N GLU A 158 -13.72 3.57 19.33
CA GLU A 158 -15.15 3.55 19.01
C GLU A 158 -15.57 2.22 18.36
N ASN A 159 -14.75 1.66 17.45
CA ASN A 159 -15.04 0.37 16.85
C ASN A 159 -15.12 -0.75 17.90
N ARG A 160 -14.20 -0.75 18.88
CA ARG A 160 -14.25 -1.70 20.02
C ARG A 160 -15.50 -1.49 20.89
N ALA A 161 -15.87 -0.23 21.13
CA ALA A 161 -17.07 0.09 21.90
C ALA A 161 -18.35 -0.37 21.17
N ARG A 162 -18.42 -0.21 19.84
CA ARG A 162 -19.54 -0.70 19.01
C ARG A 162 -19.68 -2.22 19.12
N GLN A 163 -18.59 -2.98 19.02
CA GLN A 163 -18.62 -4.44 19.15
C GLN A 163 -19.17 -4.86 20.54
N LYS A 164 -18.77 -4.17 21.62
CA LYS A 164 -19.30 -4.45 22.97
C LYS A 164 -20.78 -4.15 23.11
N ARG A 165 -21.30 -3.16 22.33
CA ARG A 165 -22.74 -2.81 22.31
C ARG A 165 -23.59 -3.73 21.45
N GLY A 166 -23.00 -4.70 20.76
CA GLY A 166 -23.74 -5.66 19.94
C GLY A 166 -24.11 -5.13 18.55
N TYR A 167 -23.22 -4.39 17.95
CA TYR A 167 -23.35 -3.91 16.56
C TYR A 167 -23.22 -5.05 15.56
#